data_e08a87a62d636feb9e212aba8427e7ea
#
_entry.id   e08a87a62d636feb9e212aba8427e7ea
#
_cell.length_a   1.000
_cell.length_b   1.000
_cell.length_c   1.000
_cell.angle_alpha   90.00
_cell.angle_beta   90.00
_cell.angle_gamma   90.00
#
_symmetry.space_group_name_H-M   'P 1'
#
loop_
_entity.id
_entity.type
_entity.pdbx_description
1 polymer ?
#
loop_
_entity_poly.entity_id
_entity_poly.type
_entity_poly.pdbx_seq_one_letter_code
_entity_poly.pdbx_strand_id
1 'polypeptide(L)'
;MLLRNVILSGGLALLAACAANPEMPTPDGMADTCGAAESQSLIGRNVAAVSFASDANVRVACTTCAVTMDYDPNRMNVFFDQDTGRIERVTCG
;
A
#
# COMPACT_ATOMS: atom_id res chain seq x y z
N MET A 1 -7.51 56.31 -4.28
CA MET A 1 -7.57 55.75 -4.14
C MET A 1 -7.54 54.63 -4.36
N LEU A 2 -7.60 54.28 -4.36
CA LEU A 2 -7.65 53.38 -4.39
C LEU A 2 -7.40 52.28 -4.61
N LEU A 3 -7.34 51.88 -4.72
CA LEU A 3 -7.17 50.98 -4.90
C LEU A 3 -6.94 49.97 -4.81
N ARG A 4 -6.90 49.69 -4.74
CA ARG A 4 -6.63 48.88 -4.54
C ARG A 4 -6.68 47.83 -4.67
N ASN A 5 -6.88 47.48 -4.78
CA ASN A 5 -7.01 46.62 -4.81
C ASN A 5 -6.78 45.62 -5.17
N VAL A 6 -6.72 45.26 -5.29
CA VAL A 6 -6.57 44.44 -5.57
C VAL A 6 -6.27 43.45 -5.60
N ILE A 7 -6.17 42.96 -5.58
CA ILE A 7 -5.85 42.19 -5.55
C ILE A 7 -5.89 41.10 -5.51
N LEU A 8 -6.00 40.78 -5.42
CA LEU A 8 -6.06 39.91 -5.26
C LEU A 8 -5.95 38.95 -5.57
N SER A 9 -6.04 38.67 -5.49
CA SER A 9 -6.02 37.93 -5.73
C SER A 9 -5.77 37.03 -6.07
N GLY A 10 -5.73 36.84 -6.29
CA GLY A 10 -5.52 35.95 -6.82
C GLY A 10 -5.00 34.88 -6.37
N GLY A 11 -4.47 34.92 -5.87
CA GLY A 11 -3.81 33.92 -5.41
C GLY A 11 -4.45 32.70 -5.46
N LEU A 12 -5.23 32.66 -5.25
CA LEU A 12 -5.85 31.63 -5.16
C LEU A 12 -5.63 30.61 -5.95
N ALA A 13 -5.54 30.78 -6.77
CA ALA A 13 -5.42 29.83 -7.68
C ALA A 13 -4.63 28.73 -7.29
N LEU A 14 -3.69 28.99 -6.96
CA LEU A 14 -2.82 28.07 -6.67
C LEU A 14 -3.29 26.98 -6.03
N LEU A 15 -3.90 27.15 -5.21
CA LEU A 15 -4.30 26.12 -4.53
C LEU A 15 -4.71 25.06 -5.27
N ALA A 16 -5.29 25.25 -6.10
CA ALA A 16 -5.81 24.21 -6.83
C ALA A 16 -4.81 23.21 -7.11
N ALA A 17 -3.78 23.60 -7.40
CA ALA A 17 -2.81 22.70 -7.80
C ALA A 17 -2.61 21.63 -6.86
N CYS A 18 -2.57 21.91 -5.72
CA CYS A 18 -2.25 20.93 -4.82
C CYS A 18 -3.16 19.83 -4.87
N ALA A 19 -4.28 20.05 -5.15
CA ALA A 19 -5.18 19.01 -5.08
C ALA A 19 -4.87 17.92 -6.01
N ALA A 20 -4.21 18.19 -6.97
CA ALA A 20 -4.00 17.18 -7.93
C ALA A 20 -2.98 16.22 -7.52
N ASN A 21 -3.24 15.44 -6.64
CA ASN A 21 -2.29 14.50 -6.27
C ASN A 21 -2.64 13.19 -6.83
N PRO A 22 -2.06 12.77 -7.84
CA PRO A 22 -2.40 11.52 -8.46
C PRO A 22 -1.90 10.39 -7.65
N GLU A 23 -2.61 9.34 -7.62
CA GLU A 23 -2.10 8.25 -6.99
C GLU A 23 -1.14 7.56 -7.83
N MET A 24 -0.20 6.91 -7.25
CA MET A 24 0.81 6.25 -7.97
C MET A 24 0.28 4.99 -8.52
N PRO A 25 0.54 4.67 -9.73
CA PRO A 25 0.16 3.38 -10.25
C PRO A 25 0.98 2.30 -9.59
N THR A 26 0.44 1.12 -9.56
CA THR A 26 1.19 0.03 -9.01
C THR A 26 2.41 -0.21 -9.86
N PRO A 27 3.53 -0.43 -9.24
CA PRO A 27 4.79 -0.46 -9.95
C PRO A 27 4.86 -1.51 -11.04
N ASP A 28 4.30 -2.64 -10.84
CA ASP A 28 4.38 -3.66 -11.83
C ASP A 28 3.15 -3.69 -12.71
N GLY A 29 2.33 -2.70 -12.59
CA GLY A 29 1.17 -2.64 -13.45
C GLY A 29 0.11 -3.65 -13.12
N MET A 30 0.25 -4.36 -12.06
CA MET A 30 -0.73 -5.36 -11.72
C MET A 30 -1.84 -4.78 -10.92
N ALA A 31 -3.04 -5.23 -11.19
CA ALA A 31 -4.17 -4.79 -10.40
C ALA A 31 -4.06 -5.38 -9.01
N ASP A 32 -4.48 -4.62 -8.04
CA ASP A 32 -4.51 -5.11 -6.69
C ASP A 32 -5.83 -5.81 -6.45
N THR A 33 -5.85 -7.10 -6.68
CA THR A 33 -7.08 -7.87 -6.53
C THR A 33 -7.13 -8.62 -5.22
N CYS A 34 -6.08 -8.57 -4.42
CA CYS A 34 -6.03 -9.36 -3.20
C CYS A 34 -6.09 -8.51 -1.93
N GLY A 35 -6.12 -7.18 -2.05
CA GLY A 35 -6.14 -6.31 -0.89
C GLY A 35 -4.77 -5.96 -0.36
N ALA A 36 -3.72 -6.29 -1.10
CA ALA A 36 -2.37 -6.01 -0.60
C ALA A 36 -2.12 -4.52 -0.46
N ALA A 37 -2.67 -3.71 -1.35
CA ALA A 37 -2.44 -2.27 -1.27
C ALA A 37 -3.01 -1.70 0.02
N GLU A 38 -4.12 -2.23 0.48
CA GLU A 38 -4.73 -1.74 1.70
C GLU A 38 -4.10 -2.33 2.94
N SER A 39 -3.27 -3.33 2.77
CA SER A 39 -2.65 -4.01 3.89
C SER A 39 -1.19 -3.67 4.04
N GLN A 40 -0.71 -2.63 3.37
CA GLN A 40 0.69 -2.24 3.50
C GLN A 40 1.03 -1.78 4.91
N SER A 41 0.05 -1.41 5.70
CA SER A 41 0.29 -1.02 7.08
C SER A 41 0.72 -2.20 7.95
N LEU A 42 0.61 -3.41 7.44
CA LEU A 42 1.13 -4.56 8.16
C LEU A 42 2.65 -4.59 8.16
N ILE A 43 3.27 -3.95 7.20
CA ILE A 43 4.73 -3.95 7.11
C ILE A 43 5.29 -3.28 8.36
N GLY A 44 6.25 -3.95 8.97
CA GLY A 44 6.84 -3.48 10.21
C GLY A 44 6.22 -4.06 11.46
N ARG A 45 5.08 -4.71 11.32
CA ARG A 45 4.43 -5.32 12.47
C ARG A 45 4.94 -6.74 12.64
N ASN A 46 4.79 -7.27 13.83
CA ASN A 46 5.20 -8.63 14.09
C ASN A 46 4.11 -9.57 13.59
N VAL A 47 4.50 -10.56 12.82
CA VAL A 47 3.55 -11.46 12.19
C VAL A 47 2.74 -12.21 13.25
N ALA A 48 3.29 -12.43 14.41
CA ALA A 48 2.56 -13.13 15.46
C ALA A 48 1.46 -12.28 16.08
N ALA A 49 1.49 -10.97 15.85
CA ALA A 49 0.49 -10.07 16.38
C ALA A 49 -0.63 -9.79 15.40
N VAL A 50 -0.61 -10.42 14.23
CA VAL A 50 -1.58 -10.16 13.19
C VAL A 50 -2.40 -11.42 12.97
N SER A 51 -3.72 -11.27 12.85
CA SER A 51 -4.59 -12.38 12.58
C SER A 51 -5.31 -12.17 11.27
N PHE A 52 -5.58 -13.27 10.58
CA PHE A 52 -6.36 -13.22 9.37
C PHE A 52 -7.59 -14.10 9.56
N ALA A 53 -8.67 -13.76 8.87
CA ALA A 53 -9.85 -14.59 8.91
C ALA A 53 -9.50 -15.98 8.40
N SER A 54 -10.12 -16.99 8.96
CA SER A 54 -9.73 -18.36 8.62
C SER A 54 -10.06 -18.71 7.18
N ASP A 55 -10.99 -17.98 6.55
CA ASP A 55 -11.31 -18.22 5.16
C ASP A 55 -10.63 -17.22 4.22
N ALA A 56 -9.72 -16.41 4.74
CA ALA A 56 -9.03 -15.45 3.90
C ALA A 56 -8.01 -16.16 3.04
N ASN A 57 -7.87 -15.70 1.80
CA ASN A 57 -6.91 -16.28 0.88
C ASN A 57 -5.57 -15.60 1.09
N VAL A 58 -4.89 -16.00 2.16
CA VAL A 58 -3.63 -15.38 2.57
C VAL A 58 -2.59 -16.46 2.76
N ARG A 59 -1.39 -16.21 2.26
CA ARG A 59 -0.25 -17.09 2.51
C ARG A 59 0.77 -16.32 3.33
N VAL A 60 1.20 -16.88 4.43
CA VAL A 60 2.19 -16.27 5.30
C VAL A 60 3.44 -17.10 5.25
N ALA A 61 4.55 -16.49 4.91
CA ALA A 61 5.82 -17.21 4.77
C ALA A 61 6.96 -16.30 5.15
N CYS A 62 8.09 -16.90 5.49
CA CYS A 62 9.26 -16.08 5.79
C CYS A 62 9.91 -15.64 4.48
N THR A 63 10.68 -14.53 4.55
CA THR A 63 11.25 -13.94 3.34
C THR A 63 12.26 -14.87 2.65
N THR A 64 12.83 -15.81 3.39
CA THR A 64 13.80 -16.74 2.82
C THR A 64 13.22 -18.13 2.65
N CYS A 65 11.95 -18.30 2.93
CA CYS A 65 11.33 -19.63 2.82
C CYS A 65 10.90 -19.87 1.39
N ALA A 66 10.94 -21.14 1.01
CA ALA A 66 10.46 -21.53 -0.31
C ALA A 66 8.94 -21.45 -0.34
N VAL A 67 8.40 -20.99 -1.44
CA VAL A 67 6.97 -20.98 -1.63
C VAL A 67 6.68 -21.64 -2.97
N THR A 68 5.46 -22.11 -3.12
CA THR A 68 5.07 -22.75 -4.37
C THR A 68 4.93 -21.69 -5.44
N MET A 69 5.08 -22.13 -6.68
CA MET A 69 5.08 -21.21 -7.81
C MET A 69 3.71 -21.03 -8.42
N ASP A 70 2.67 -21.46 -7.75
CA ASP A 70 1.33 -21.35 -8.26
C ASP A 70 0.80 -19.94 -8.01
N TYR A 71 0.88 -19.13 -9.02
CA TYR A 71 0.46 -17.75 -8.91
C TYR A 71 -1.05 -17.66 -8.77
N ASP A 72 -1.51 -16.86 -7.81
CA ASP A 72 -2.93 -16.65 -7.60
C ASP A 72 -3.12 -15.15 -7.33
N PRO A 73 -3.60 -14.38 -8.29
CA PRO A 73 -3.70 -12.93 -8.10
C PRO A 73 -4.64 -12.51 -6.99
N ASN A 74 -5.50 -13.41 -6.55
CA ASN A 74 -6.42 -13.09 -5.46
C ASN A 74 -5.86 -13.49 -4.10
N ARG A 75 -4.67 -14.03 -4.06
CA ARG A 75 -4.07 -14.42 -2.79
C ARG A 75 -3.13 -13.35 -2.30
N MET A 76 -3.26 -12.97 -1.04
CA MET A 76 -2.35 -12.02 -0.42
C MET A 76 -1.21 -12.78 0.22
N ASN A 77 0.02 -12.41 -0.11
CA ASN A 77 1.20 -13.03 0.48
C ASN A 77 1.80 -12.07 1.48
N VAL A 78 2.03 -12.56 2.69
CA VAL A 78 2.62 -11.79 3.76
C VAL A 78 3.96 -12.43 4.08
N PHE A 79 5.05 -11.71 3.82
CA PHE A 79 6.39 -12.23 4.04
C PHE A 79 7.01 -11.55 5.23
N PHE A 80 7.57 -12.34 6.13
CA PHE A 80 8.15 -11.80 7.35
C PHE A 80 9.58 -12.30 7.52
N ASP A 81 10.36 -11.52 8.26
CA ASP A 81 11.72 -11.90 8.60
C ASP A 81 11.68 -12.98 9.65
N GLN A 82 12.36 -14.09 9.37
CA GLN A 82 12.29 -15.25 10.25
C GLN A 82 12.93 -14.98 11.60
N ASP A 83 13.93 -14.12 11.66
CA ASP A 83 14.63 -13.87 12.91
C ASP A 83 13.89 -12.90 13.80
N THR A 84 13.21 -11.93 13.23
CA THR A 84 12.55 -10.91 14.04
C THR A 84 11.03 -11.06 14.06
N GLY A 85 10.46 -11.79 13.11
CA GLY A 85 9.02 -11.87 12.99
C GLY A 85 8.41 -10.66 12.31
N ARG A 86 9.23 -9.72 11.86
CA ARG A 86 8.70 -8.48 11.31
C ARG A 86 8.26 -8.69 9.87
N ILE A 87 7.06 -8.23 9.56
CA ILE A 87 6.53 -8.31 8.20
C ILE A 87 7.27 -7.32 7.34
N GLU A 88 7.78 -7.78 6.19
CA GLU A 88 8.58 -6.96 5.30
C GLU A 88 7.94 -6.73 3.97
N ARG A 89 7.03 -7.59 3.53
CA ARG A 89 6.44 -7.45 2.21
C ARG A 89 5.03 -7.99 2.22
N VAL A 90 4.13 -7.31 1.54
CA VAL A 90 2.76 -7.78 1.34
C VAL A 90 2.44 -7.61 -0.13
N THR A 91 2.15 -8.70 -0.81
CA THR A 91 1.95 -8.68 -2.26
C THR A 91 0.79 -9.59 -2.64
N CYS A 92 0.35 -9.50 -3.88
CA CYS A 92 -0.61 -10.44 -4.45
C CYS A 92 0.14 -11.46 -5.29
N GLY A 93 -0.32 -12.67 -5.25
CA GLY A 93 0.31 -13.70 -6.10
C GLY A 93 0.46 -15.09 -5.51
#